data_2ed9a6505d80662c42d9d62e7466f3ab
#
_entry.id   2ed9a6505d80662c42d9d62e7466f3ab
#
_cell.length_a   1.000
_cell.length_b   1.000
_cell.length_c   1.000
_cell.angle_alpha   90.00
_cell.angle_beta   90.00
_cell.angle_gamma   90.00
#
_symmetry.space_group_name_H-M   'P 1'
#
loop_
_entity.id
_entity.type
_entity.pdbx_description
1 polymer ?
#
loop_
_entity_poly.entity_id
_entity_poly.type
_entity_poly.pdbx_seq_one_letter_code
_entity_poly.pdbx_strand_id
1 'polypeptide(L)'
;MITFSNLRQWALSVSIAAFALGYTNSVTAKNATEADNIYSELPFQMNKVQLPVFPDYSRSITEFGAVADGITLNTEAFDKAIKAVAEKGGGKVIVPAGLWLTGPIVLQSNINLYLEENALVLFTADHTQYPIVKTSFEGLETRRCQSPISALNAENVAITGKGVMDGNGDTWRPVKKDKMTANQWKKLVASGGVLDESGRIWY
;
A
#
# COMPACT_ATOMS: atom_id res chain seq x y z
N MET A 1 -11.06 -28.38 -65.03
CA MET A 1 -9.69 -28.38 -64.52
C MET A 1 -9.67 -27.54 -63.26
N ILE A 2 -9.89 -28.15 -62.10
CA ILE A 2 -10.00 -27.48 -60.81
C ILE A 2 -8.69 -27.70 -60.08
N THR A 3 -7.94 -26.66 -59.84
CA THR A 3 -6.62 -26.65 -59.21
C THR A 3 -6.71 -26.74 -57.69
N PHE A 4 -6.05 -27.74 -57.15
CA PHE A 4 -5.87 -27.97 -55.71
C PHE A 4 -4.90 -26.92 -55.10
N SER A 5 -5.40 -25.80 -54.55
CA SER A 5 -4.54 -24.87 -53.83
C SER A 5 -5.13 -24.27 -52.54
N ASN A 6 -6.34 -24.68 -52.12
CA ASN A 6 -7.03 -23.98 -51.00
C ASN A 6 -7.25 -24.83 -49.73
N LEU A 7 -6.56 -25.99 -49.60
CA LEU A 7 -6.75 -26.87 -48.43
C LEU A 7 -5.67 -26.74 -47.31
N ARG A 8 -4.71 -25.87 -47.47
CA ARG A 8 -3.63 -25.73 -46.47
C ARG A 8 -3.73 -24.51 -45.52
N GLN A 9 -4.69 -23.60 -45.73
CA GLN A 9 -4.81 -22.39 -44.89
C GLN A 9 -5.80 -22.51 -43.73
N TRP A 10 -6.58 -23.60 -43.64
CA TRP A 10 -7.58 -23.77 -42.58
C TRP A 10 -7.10 -24.59 -41.37
N ALA A 11 -5.94 -25.21 -41.46
CA ALA A 11 -5.42 -26.05 -40.36
C ALA A 11 -4.54 -25.29 -39.34
N LEU A 12 -4.15 -24.04 -39.60
CA LEU A 12 -3.27 -23.27 -38.74
C LEU A 12 -3.98 -22.27 -37.81
N SER A 13 -5.29 -22.04 -37.99
CA SER A 13 -6.03 -21.05 -37.19
C SER A 13 -6.71 -21.62 -35.94
N VAL A 14 -6.75 -22.93 -35.74
CA VAL A 14 -7.46 -23.56 -34.60
C VAL A 14 -6.53 -23.88 -33.42
N SER A 15 -5.21 -23.93 -33.66
CA SER A 15 -4.25 -24.36 -32.60
C SER A 15 -3.78 -23.23 -31.65
N ILE A 16 -4.04 -21.97 -31.94
CA ILE A 16 -3.57 -20.83 -31.10
C ILE A 16 -4.61 -20.40 -30.03
N ALA A 17 -5.90 -20.70 -30.25
CA ALA A 17 -6.96 -20.34 -29.30
C ALA A 17 -7.02 -21.25 -28.05
N ALA A 18 -6.45 -22.47 -28.10
CA ALA A 18 -6.50 -23.40 -26.95
C ALA A 18 -5.40 -23.15 -25.91
N PHE A 19 -4.35 -22.39 -26.23
CA PHE A 19 -3.24 -22.14 -25.28
C PHE A 19 -3.43 -20.92 -24.38
N ALA A 20 -4.33 -20.00 -24.73
CA ALA A 20 -4.59 -18.78 -23.93
C ALA A 20 -5.57 -19.00 -22.76
N LEU A 21 -6.38 -20.07 -22.78
CA LEU A 21 -7.36 -20.38 -21.74
C LEU A 21 -6.80 -21.21 -20.57
N GLY A 22 -5.59 -21.78 -20.72
CA GLY A 22 -5.00 -22.64 -19.69
C GLY A 22 -4.21 -21.90 -18.60
N TYR A 23 -3.81 -20.65 -18.83
CA TYR A 23 -2.93 -19.94 -17.89
C TYR A 23 -3.66 -19.05 -16.85
N THR A 24 -4.92 -18.74 -17.06
CA THR A 24 -5.66 -17.86 -16.12
C THR A 24 -6.24 -18.60 -14.91
N ASN A 25 -6.41 -19.91 -14.97
CA ASN A 25 -7.00 -20.68 -13.86
C ASN A 25 -5.99 -21.18 -12.81
N SER A 26 -4.69 -21.17 -13.10
CA SER A 26 -3.69 -21.75 -12.18
C SER A 26 -3.31 -20.80 -11.02
N VAL A 27 -3.35 -19.51 -11.24
CA VAL A 27 -2.98 -18.52 -10.19
C VAL A 27 -4.11 -18.36 -9.16
N THR A 28 -5.36 -18.32 -9.62
CA THR A 28 -6.52 -18.19 -8.71
C THR A 28 -6.74 -19.45 -7.89
N ALA A 29 -6.53 -20.65 -8.49
CA ALA A 29 -6.65 -21.92 -7.78
C ALA A 29 -5.53 -22.13 -6.74
N LYS A 30 -4.31 -21.64 -6.99
CA LYS A 30 -3.18 -21.77 -6.07
C LYS A 30 -3.38 -20.90 -4.81
N ASN A 31 -3.89 -19.68 -4.97
CA ASN A 31 -4.16 -18.79 -3.85
C ASN A 31 -5.34 -19.26 -2.97
N ALA A 32 -6.37 -19.86 -3.57
CA ALA A 32 -7.50 -20.44 -2.84
C ALA A 32 -7.09 -21.65 -1.99
N THR A 33 -6.20 -22.51 -2.52
CA THR A 33 -5.72 -23.72 -1.82
C THR A 33 -4.81 -23.37 -0.64
N GLU A 34 -4.00 -22.34 -0.76
CA GLU A 34 -3.09 -21.89 0.31
C GLU A 34 -3.86 -21.22 1.45
N ALA A 35 -4.89 -20.43 1.15
CA ALA A 35 -5.78 -19.84 2.15
C ALA A 35 -6.63 -20.91 2.88
N ASP A 36 -7.05 -21.98 2.21
CA ASP A 36 -7.81 -23.06 2.83
C ASP A 36 -6.93 -23.91 3.79
N ASN A 37 -5.65 -24.05 3.52
CA ASN A 37 -4.72 -24.78 4.38
C ASN A 37 -4.49 -24.10 5.75
N ILE A 38 -4.61 -22.77 5.84
CA ILE A 38 -4.46 -22.04 7.11
C ILE A 38 -5.50 -22.49 8.15
N TYR A 39 -6.67 -22.96 7.71
CA TYR A 39 -7.76 -23.36 8.58
C TYR A 39 -7.85 -24.88 8.83
N SER A 40 -7.08 -25.70 8.11
CA SER A 40 -7.24 -27.16 8.09
C SER A 40 -6.70 -27.87 9.34
N GLU A 41 -5.74 -27.29 10.05
CA GLU A 41 -5.04 -27.92 11.19
C GLU A 41 -5.26 -27.18 12.52
N LEU A 42 -6.28 -26.33 12.59
CA LEU A 42 -6.56 -25.59 13.83
C LEU A 42 -7.23 -26.51 14.86
N PRO A 43 -6.82 -26.47 16.14
CA PRO A 43 -7.41 -27.26 17.23
C PRO A 43 -8.79 -26.75 17.67
N PHE A 44 -9.35 -25.76 17.00
CA PHE A 44 -10.66 -25.15 17.25
C PHE A 44 -11.33 -24.75 15.94
N GLN A 45 -12.66 -24.58 15.96
CA GLN A 45 -13.39 -24.07 14.81
C GLN A 45 -13.22 -22.56 14.71
N MET A 46 -12.83 -22.08 13.53
CA MET A 46 -12.69 -20.68 13.21
C MET A 46 -13.46 -20.34 11.94
N ASN A 47 -14.15 -19.20 11.94
CA ASN A 47 -14.82 -18.72 10.74
C ASN A 47 -13.79 -18.36 9.69
N LYS A 48 -13.97 -18.82 8.46
CA LYS A 48 -13.10 -18.46 7.33
C LYS A 48 -13.27 -16.99 7.00
N VAL A 49 -12.16 -16.27 6.97
CA VAL A 49 -12.13 -14.88 6.53
C VAL A 49 -12.31 -14.83 5.01
N GLN A 50 -13.26 -14.04 4.56
CA GLN A 50 -13.45 -13.77 3.13
C GLN A 50 -12.35 -12.83 2.65
N LEU A 51 -11.60 -13.25 1.64
CA LEU A 51 -10.62 -12.37 1.01
C LEU A 51 -11.34 -11.28 0.20
N PRO A 52 -10.85 -10.03 0.25
CA PRO A 52 -11.43 -8.95 -0.54
C PRO A 52 -11.29 -9.23 -2.06
N VAL A 53 -12.35 -8.93 -2.80
CA VAL A 53 -12.37 -9.05 -4.27
C VAL A 53 -12.49 -7.66 -4.86
N PHE A 54 -11.62 -7.34 -5.81
CA PHE A 54 -11.55 -6.03 -6.42
C PHE A 54 -11.99 -6.08 -7.88
N PRO A 55 -12.61 -5.01 -8.42
CA PRO A 55 -12.84 -4.86 -9.84
C PRO A 55 -11.54 -5.00 -10.65
N ASP A 56 -11.65 -5.52 -11.87
CA ASP A 56 -10.53 -5.63 -12.82
C ASP A 56 -10.29 -4.26 -13.49
N TYR A 57 -9.88 -3.30 -12.69
CA TYR A 57 -9.48 -1.97 -13.12
C TYR A 57 -8.22 -1.55 -12.38
N SER A 58 -7.27 -0.98 -13.08
CA SER A 58 -6.01 -0.55 -12.46
C SER A 58 -5.45 0.73 -13.04
N ARG A 59 -4.79 1.52 -12.21
CA ARG A 59 -4.04 2.73 -12.59
C ARG A 59 -2.74 2.79 -11.81
N SER A 60 -1.68 3.26 -12.47
CA SER A 60 -0.41 3.51 -11.81
C SER A 60 -0.36 4.93 -11.23
N ILE A 61 0.29 5.11 -10.09
CA ILE A 61 0.54 6.45 -9.51
C ILE A 61 1.34 7.35 -10.45
N THR A 62 2.14 6.77 -11.34
CA THR A 62 2.93 7.51 -12.34
C THR A 62 2.06 8.24 -13.37
N GLU A 63 0.87 7.72 -13.66
CA GLU A 63 -0.11 8.37 -14.54
C GLU A 63 -0.66 9.68 -13.94
N PHE A 64 -0.46 9.87 -12.64
CA PHE A 64 -0.88 11.07 -11.89
C PHE A 64 0.29 11.95 -11.46
N GLY A 65 1.46 11.75 -12.07
CA GLY A 65 2.63 12.59 -11.87
C GLY A 65 3.57 12.18 -10.75
N ALA A 66 3.44 10.95 -10.22
CA ALA A 66 4.39 10.45 -9.23
C ALA A 66 5.79 10.28 -9.82
N VAL A 67 6.82 10.63 -9.02
CA VAL A 67 8.25 10.58 -9.38
C VAL A 67 9.00 9.73 -8.37
N ALA A 68 9.73 8.71 -8.85
CA ALA A 68 10.43 7.72 -8.04
C ALA A 68 11.88 8.11 -7.69
N ASP A 69 12.09 9.35 -7.26
CA ASP A 69 13.43 9.90 -6.97
C ASP A 69 13.81 9.92 -5.48
N GLY A 70 12.87 9.54 -4.59
CA GLY A 70 13.05 9.59 -3.15
C GLY A 70 13.08 11.00 -2.53
N ILE A 71 12.83 12.03 -3.31
CA ILE A 71 12.89 13.45 -2.92
C ILE A 71 11.54 14.13 -3.16
N THR A 72 10.94 13.89 -4.33
CA THR A 72 9.64 14.47 -4.70
C THR A 72 8.53 13.89 -3.84
N LEU A 73 7.75 14.77 -3.20
CA LEU A 73 6.61 14.35 -2.40
C LEU A 73 5.45 13.94 -3.32
N ASN A 74 5.04 12.68 -3.23
CA ASN A 74 4.06 12.06 -4.13
C ASN A 74 2.64 11.96 -3.53
N THR A 75 2.37 12.57 -2.38
CA THR A 75 1.07 12.46 -1.68
C THR A 75 -0.12 12.77 -2.59
N GLU A 76 -0.02 13.85 -3.36
CA GLU A 76 -1.09 14.26 -4.29
C GLU A 76 -1.30 13.25 -5.43
N ALA A 77 -0.21 12.64 -5.92
CA ALA A 77 -0.29 11.62 -6.96
C ALA A 77 -0.97 10.33 -6.46
N PHE A 78 -0.67 9.90 -5.22
CA PHE A 78 -1.38 8.81 -4.56
C PHE A 78 -2.86 9.11 -4.41
N ASP A 79 -3.21 10.30 -3.89
CA ASP A 79 -4.61 10.70 -3.70
C ASP A 79 -5.40 10.71 -5.01
N LYS A 80 -4.83 11.28 -6.08
CA LYS A 80 -5.45 11.32 -7.41
C LYS A 80 -5.65 9.91 -7.98
N ALA A 81 -4.66 9.03 -7.83
CA ALA A 81 -4.75 7.65 -8.31
C ALA A 81 -5.84 6.87 -7.57
N ILE A 82 -5.85 6.95 -6.23
CA ILE A 82 -6.87 6.31 -5.39
C ILE A 82 -8.26 6.80 -5.75
N LYS A 83 -8.45 8.12 -5.87
CA LYS A 83 -9.72 8.72 -6.25
C LYS A 83 -10.19 8.27 -7.62
N ALA A 84 -9.31 8.28 -8.63
CA ALA A 84 -9.65 7.87 -9.98
C ALA A 84 -10.09 6.39 -10.07
N VAL A 85 -9.46 5.52 -9.28
CA VAL A 85 -9.82 4.09 -9.20
C VAL A 85 -11.13 3.93 -8.42
N ALA A 86 -11.32 4.65 -7.31
CA ALA A 86 -12.55 4.61 -6.52
C ALA A 86 -13.78 5.09 -7.32
N GLU A 87 -13.65 6.15 -8.13
CA GLU A 87 -14.71 6.67 -9.02
C GLU A 87 -15.16 5.65 -10.09
N LYS A 88 -14.33 4.63 -10.38
CA LYS A 88 -14.69 3.50 -11.25
C LYS A 88 -15.28 2.30 -10.51
N GLY A 89 -15.59 2.47 -9.23
CA GLY A 89 -16.12 1.41 -8.38
C GLY A 89 -15.05 0.60 -7.64
N GLY A 90 -13.78 0.97 -7.78
CA GLY A 90 -12.65 0.31 -7.14
C GLY A 90 -11.68 -0.38 -8.10
N GLY A 91 -10.71 -1.07 -7.55
CA GLY A 91 -9.68 -1.76 -8.31
C GLY A 91 -8.28 -1.64 -7.68
N LYS A 92 -7.26 -1.69 -8.51
CA LYS A 92 -5.86 -1.71 -8.10
C LYS A 92 -5.17 -0.37 -8.38
N VAL A 93 -4.58 0.22 -7.35
CA VAL A 93 -3.64 1.34 -7.50
C VAL A 93 -2.23 0.77 -7.49
N ILE A 94 -1.52 0.88 -8.59
CA ILE A 94 -0.21 0.28 -8.78
C ILE A 94 0.88 1.27 -8.37
N VAL A 95 1.78 0.81 -7.49
CA VAL A 95 3.02 1.49 -7.12
C VAL A 95 4.17 0.72 -7.77
N PRO A 96 4.76 1.23 -8.87
CA PRO A 96 5.84 0.54 -9.58
C PRO A 96 7.13 0.47 -8.76
N ALA A 97 8.10 -0.32 -9.24
CA ALA A 97 9.45 -0.34 -8.69
C ALA A 97 10.04 1.08 -8.62
N GLY A 98 10.69 1.43 -7.51
CA GLY A 98 11.30 2.75 -7.28
C GLY A 98 11.18 3.21 -5.85
N LEU A 99 11.75 4.39 -5.55
CA LEU A 99 11.71 5.02 -4.23
C LEU A 99 10.70 6.18 -4.23
N TRP A 100 9.60 6.00 -3.53
CA TRP A 100 8.44 6.89 -3.53
C TRP A 100 8.32 7.61 -2.18
N LEU A 101 8.81 8.84 -2.08
CA LEU A 101 8.59 9.67 -0.89
C LEU A 101 7.13 10.18 -0.88
N THR A 102 6.44 10.01 0.24
CA THR A 102 5.03 10.45 0.36
C THR A 102 4.69 10.93 1.77
N GLY A 103 3.66 11.73 1.90
CA GLY A 103 2.92 11.97 3.15
C GLY A 103 1.85 10.91 3.38
N PRO A 104 0.85 11.20 4.24
CA PRO A 104 -0.22 10.26 4.55
C PRO A 104 -0.98 9.79 3.32
N ILE A 105 -1.31 8.50 3.27
CA ILE A 105 -2.16 7.88 2.25
C ILE A 105 -3.51 7.54 2.88
N VAL A 106 -4.61 7.98 2.24
CA VAL A 106 -5.97 7.68 2.66
C VAL A 106 -6.60 6.72 1.66
N LEU A 107 -6.86 5.50 2.11
CA LEU A 107 -7.50 4.49 1.27
C LEU A 107 -9.02 4.64 1.30
N GLN A 108 -9.66 4.39 0.17
CA GLN A 108 -11.11 4.37 -0.01
C GLN A 108 -11.62 2.95 -0.18
N SER A 109 -12.94 2.76 -0.14
CA SER A 109 -13.55 1.45 -0.35
C SER A 109 -13.19 0.87 -1.72
N ASN A 110 -13.08 -0.46 -1.77
CA ASN A 110 -12.74 -1.24 -2.96
C ASN A 110 -11.37 -0.94 -3.57
N ILE A 111 -10.41 -0.45 -2.78
CA ILE A 111 -9.05 -0.16 -3.24
C ILE A 111 -8.08 -1.23 -2.78
N ASN A 112 -7.34 -1.77 -3.73
CA ASN A 112 -6.12 -2.54 -3.49
C ASN A 112 -4.91 -1.68 -3.86
N LEU A 113 -4.17 -1.19 -2.86
CA LEU A 113 -2.88 -0.56 -3.06
C LEU A 113 -1.83 -1.66 -3.30
N TYR A 114 -1.40 -1.79 -4.55
CA TYR A 114 -0.51 -2.87 -4.99
C TYR A 114 0.91 -2.35 -5.21
N LEU A 115 1.85 -2.82 -4.40
CA LEU A 115 3.26 -2.47 -4.52
C LEU A 115 3.99 -3.53 -5.33
N GLU A 116 4.53 -3.14 -6.48
CA GLU A 116 5.35 -4.05 -7.27
C GLU A 116 6.63 -4.46 -6.52
N GLU A 117 7.27 -5.51 -6.97
CA GLU A 117 8.58 -5.92 -6.46
C GLU A 117 9.59 -4.78 -6.67
N ASN A 118 10.40 -4.49 -5.65
CA ASN A 118 11.33 -3.35 -5.58
C ASN A 118 10.66 -1.95 -5.51
N ALA A 119 9.36 -1.86 -5.25
CA ALA A 119 8.76 -0.60 -4.81
C ALA A 119 9.11 -0.36 -3.34
N LEU A 120 9.63 0.82 -3.02
CA LEU A 120 9.79 1.30 -1.65
C LEU A 120 9.02 2.61 -1.48
N VAL A 121 7.95 2.56 -0.68
CA VAL A 121 7.20 3.74 -0.27
C VAL A 121 7.77 4.21 1.05
N LEU A 122 8.40 5.37 1.05
CA LEU A 122 8.98 6.02 2.22
C LEU A 122 8.09 7.16 2.69
N PHE A 123 7.62 7.11 3.92
CA PHE A 123 6.85 8.21 4.50
C PHE A 123 7.78 9.34 4.95
N THR A 124 7.41 10.59 4.63
CA THR A 124 8.24 11.75 4.92
C THR A 124 8.43 11.96 6.42
N ALA A 125 9.65 12.42 6.78
CA ALA A 125 9.96 12.89 8.12
C ALA A 125 9.44 14.32 8.41
N ASP A 126 8.91 15.01 7.40
CA ASP A 126 8.29 16.32 7.59
C ASP A 126 6.93 16.15 8.27
N HIS A 127 6.89 16.35 9.57
CA HIS A 127 5.70 16.21 10.40
C HIS A 127 4.58 17.20 10.02
N THR A 128 4.90 18.29 9.33
CA THR A 128 3.90 19.27 8.87
C THR A 128 2.97 18.70 7.78
N GLN A 129 3.39 17.61 7.13
CA GLN A 129 2.58 16.88 6.14
C GLN A 129 1.49 16.01 6.77
N TYR A 130 1.46 15.88 8.11
CA TYR A 130 0.51 15.03 8.84
C TYR A 130 -0.47 15.89 9.61
N PRO A 131 -1.67 16.16 9.07
CA PRO A 131 -2.66 17.00 9.73
C PRO A 131 -3.12 16.41 11.05
N ILE A 132 -3.49 17.26 12.00
CA ILE A 132 -4.08 16.84 13.26
C ILE A 132 -5.55 16.49 13.04
N VAL A 133 -5.88 15.23 13.23
CA VAL A 133 -7.23 14.67 13.02
C VAL A 133 -7.86 14.25 14.35
N LYS A 134 -9.19 14.24 14.40
CA LYS A 134 -9.94 13.62 15.50
C LYS A 134 -9.81 12.10 15.36
N THR A 135 -9.50 11.42 16.42
CA THR A 135 -9.31 9.98 16.44
C THR A 135 -9.58 9.41 17.83
N SER A 136 -9.51 8.10 17.98
CA SER A 136 -9.53 7.42 19.27
C SER A 136 -8.15 6.81 19.54
N PHE A 137 -7.68 6.90 20.78
CA PHE A 137 -6.48 6.25 21.26
C PHE A 137 -6.77 5.60 22.60
N GLU A 138 -6.56 4.29 22.70
CA GLU A 138 -6.85 3.50 23.91
C GLU A 138 -8.28 3.71 24.45
N GLY A 139 -9.26 3.88 23.55
CA GLY A 139 -10.66 4.12 23.89
C GLY A 139 -11.01 5.57 24.25
N LEU A 140 -10.05 6.49 24.24
CA LEU A 140 -10.27 7.91 24.53
C LEU A 140 -10.35 8.71 23.24
N GLU A 141 -11.35 9.57 23.12
CA GLU A 141 -11.42 10.55 22.04
C GLU A 141 -10.29 11.56 22.17
N THR A 142 -9.54 11.76 21.12
CA THR A 142 -8.37 12.63 21.11
C THR A 142 -8.11 13.24 19.73
N ARG A 143 -7.09 14.08 19.65
CA ARG A 143 -6.56 14.64 18.41
C ARG A 143 -5.10 14.23 18.27
N ARG A 144 -4.75 13.66 17.14
CA ARG A 144 -3.37 13.20 16.85
C ARG A 144 -3.02 13.49 15.41
N CYS A 145 -1.73 13.44 15.10
CA CYS A 145 -1.27 13.41 13.72
C CYS A 145 -1.94 12.25 12.97
N GLN A 146 -2.36 12.51 11.75
CA GLN A 146 -2.89 11.46 10.87
C GLN A 146 -1.87 10.34 10.73
N SER A 147 -2.33 9.11 10.74
CA SER A 147 -1.47 7.94 10.50
C SER A 147 -0.92 7.97 9.07
N PRO A 148 0.28 7.42 8.82
CA PRO A 148 0.83 7.29 7.49
C PRO A 148 -0.12 6.60 6.50
N ILE A 149 -0.88 5.62 6.97
CA ILE A 149 -1.95 4.98 6.19
C ILE A 149 -3.22 5.01 7.04
N SER A 150 -4.31 5.39 6.41
CA SER A 150 -5.63 5.38 7.05
C SER A 150 -6.73 4.97 6.08
N ALA A 151 -7.81 4.40 6.65
CA ALA A 151 -9.03 4.07 5.94
C ALA A 151 -10.19 4.23 6.93
N LEU A 152 -11.00 5.27 6.76
CA LEU A 152 -12.13 5.56 7.64
C LEU A 152 -13.44 5.21 6.95
N ASN A 153 -14.26 4.36 7.58
CA ASN A 153 -15.53 3.87 7.03
C ASN A 153 -15.38 3.28 5.62
N ALA A 154 -14.24 2.65 5.35
CA ALA A 154 -13.95 2.00 4.08
C ALA A 154 -14.10 0.48 4.19
N GLU A 155 -14.66 -0.12 3.17
CA GLU A 155 -14.85 -1.56 3.04
C GLU A 155 -14.03 -2.11 1.88
N ASN A 156 -13.67 -3.39 1.96
CA ASN A 156 -12.98 -4.10 0.89
C ASN A 156 -11.67 -3.39 0.47
N VAL A 157 -10.78 -3.22 1.46
CA VAL A 157 -9.49 -2.51 1.30
C VAL A 157 -8.35 -3.49 1.48
N ALA A 158 -7.32 -3.40 0.64
CA ALA A 158 -6.11 -4.19 0.78
C ALA A 158 -4.83 -3.40 0.43
N ILE A 159 -3.72 -3.85 1.01
CA ILE A 159 -2.36 -3.51 0.59
C ILE A 159 -1.69 -4.83 0.25
N THR A 160 -1.25 -4.98 -0.99
CA THR A 160 -0.70 -6.24 -1.50
C THR A 160 0.54 -6.01 -2.36
N GLY A 161 1.16 -7.09 -2.81
CA GLY A 161 2.37 -7.05 -3.63
C GLY A 161 3.62 -7.44 -2.85
N LYS A 162 4.80 -7.18 -3.42
CA LYS A 162 6.10 -7.56 -2.83
C LYS A 162 6.98 -6.36 -2.44
N GLY A 163 6.47 -5.14 -2.65
CA GLY A 163 7.16 -3.92 -2.27
C GLY A 163 7.17 -3.70 -0.75
N VAL A 164 7.84 -2.66 -0.32
CA VAL A 164 8.03 -2.30 1.09
C VAL A 164 7.40 -0.94 1.36
N MET A 165 6.78 -0.77 2.52
CA MET A 165 6.35 0.51 3.07
C MET A 165 7.13 0.79 4.33
N ASP A 166 7.88 1.90 4.34
CA ASP A 166 8.66 2.36 5.48
C ASP A 166 8.00 3.60 6.09
N GLY A 167 7.43 3.44 7.27
CA GLY A 167 6.79 4.52 8.03
C GLY A 167 7.73 5.56 8.59
N ASN A 168 9.06 5.41 8.40
CA ASN A 168 10.09 6.31 8.93
C ASN A 168 9.93 6.58 10.44
N GLY A 169 9.64 5.52 11.17
CA GLY A 169 9.20 5.57 12.57
C GLY A 169 10.21 6.18 13.55
N ASP A 170 11.48 6.24 13.19
CA ASP A 170 12.51 6.83 14.02
C ASP A 170 12.27 8.32 14.25
N THR A 171 11.70 9.01 13.27
CA THR A 171 11.39 10.45 13.36
C THR A 171 10.23 10.77 14.30
N TRP A 172 9.43 9.75 14.66
CA TRP A 172 8.25 9.88 15.54
C TRP A 172 8.52 9.45 16.98
N ARG A 173 9.73 8.98 17.27
CA ARG A 173 10.06 8.48 18.61
C ARG A 173 10.54 9.59 19.50
N PRO A 174 9.95 9.76 20.70
CA PRO A 174 10.48 10.68 21.68
C PRO A 174 11.86 10.24 22.16
N VAL A 175 12.74 11.18 22.37
CA VAL A 175 14.10 10.96 22.83
C VAL A 175 14.18 11.16 24.33
N LYS A 176 14.67 10.14 25.05
CA LYS A 176 14.85 10.18 26.50
C LYS A 176 16.25 10.66 26.87
N LYS A 177 16.32 11.60 27.81
CA LYS A 177 17.58 12.19 28.29
C LYS A 177 18.58 11.17 28.78
N ASP A 178 18.12 10.12 29.44
CA ASP A 178 18.96 9.05 29.98
C ASP A 178 19.58 8.14 28.92
N LYS A 179 19.17 8.26 27.66
CA LYS A 179 19.74 7.56 26.50
C LYS A 179 20.81 8.36 25.76
N MET A 180 21.14 9.56 26.25
CA MET A 180 22.08 10.49 25.62
C MET A 180 23.15 10.98 26.60
N THR A 181 24.30 11.38 26.06
CA THR A 181 25.27 12.15 26.84
C THR A 181 24.76 13.58 27.09
N ALA A 182 25.28 14.24 28.11
CA ALA A 182 24.88 15.61 28.43
C ALA A 182 25.07 16.60 27.27
N ASN A 183 26.13 16.43 26.49
CA ASN A 183 26.41 17.26 25.33
C ASN A 183 25.44 17.00 24.17
N GLN A 184 25.11 15.73 23.90
CA GLN A 184 24.10 15.38 22.88
C GLN A 184 22.74 15.92 23.27
N TRP A 185 22.33 15.73 24.54
CA TRP A 185 21.07 16.29 25.05
C TRP A 185 20.99 17.80 24.89
N LYS A 186 22.05 18.53 25.30
CA LYS A 186 22.10 19.98 25.13
C LYS A 186 21.95 20.41 23.67
N LYS A 187 22.61 19.73 22.73
CA LYS A 187 22.51 20.02 21.30
C LYS A 187 21.11 19.72 20.78
N LEU A 188 20.50 18.59 21.18
CA LEU A 188 19.16 18.21 20.77
C LEU A 188 18.12 19.26 21.25
N VAL A 189 18.15 19.63 22.51
CA VAL A 189 17.24 20.67 23.06
C VAL A 189 17.43 22.01 22.35
N ALA A 190 18.66 22.37 21.99
CA ALA A 190 18.96 23.61 21.28
C ALA A 190 18.51 23.58 19.80
N SER A 191 18.25 22.42 19.21
CA SER A 191 17.75 22.30 17.84
C SER A 191 16.25 22.58 17.70
N GLY A 192 15.53 22.74 18.79
CA GLY A 192 14.08 22.95 18.82
C GLY A 192 13.35 21.78 19.46
N GLY A 193 12.09 21.57 19.08
CA GLY A 193 11.22 20.54 19.66
C GLY A 193 10.60 20.96 20.99
N VAL A 194 9.99 20.02 21.69
CA VAL A 194 9.26 20.25 22.95
C VAL A 194 9.76 19.28 24.01
N LEU A 195 10.02 19.79 25.21
CA LEU A 195 10.28 18.97 26.38
C LEU A 195 8.98 18.66 27.12
N ASP A 196 8.88 17.45 27.67
CA ASP A 196 7.84 17.12 28.62
C ASP A 196 7.98 17.94 29.92
N GLU A 197 6.97 17.90 30.80
CA GLU A 197 6.96 18.63 32.08
C GLU A 197 8.15 18.26 32.96
N SER A 198 8.67 17.06 32.89
CA SER A 198 9.82 16.62 33.66
C SER A 198 11.17 17.12 33.11
N GLY A 199 11.21 17.65 31.89
CA GLY A 199 12.42 18.03 31.17
C GLY A 199 13.31 16.85 30.79
N ARG A 200 12.75 15.62 30.72
CA ARG A 200 13.51 14.38 30.48
C ARG A 200 13.17 13.70 29.17
N ILE A 201 12.07 14.07 28.52
CA ILE A 201 11.66 13.54 27.24
C ILE A 201 11.54 14.70 26.24
N TRP A 202 12.15 14.55 25.10
CA TRP A 202 12.12 15.49 23.97
C TRP A 202 11.26 14.92 22.85
N TYR A 203 10.41 15.75 22.28
CA TYR A 203 9.50 15.46 21.17
C TYR A 203 9.79 16.34 19.96
#